data_6690bf61283685700278bb6c5875eccb
#
_entry.id   6690bf61283685700278bb6c5875eccb
#
_cell.length_a   1.000
_cell.length_b   1.000
_cell.length_c   1.000
_cell.angle_alpha   90.00
_cell.angle_beta   90.00
_cell.angle_gamma   90.00
#
_symmetry.space_group_name_H-M   'P 1'
#
loop_
_entity.id
_entity.type
_entity.pdbx_description
1 polymer ?
#
loop_
_entity_poly.entity_id
_entity_poly.type
_entity_poly.pdbx_seq_one_letter_code
_entity_poly.pdbx_strand_id
1 'polypeptide(L)'
;MSMYVVRVFDKDTTNFLGILFIHDDGYIMSKTEWGDFNFCFSAPGGGILKFLANINTDYLAKKVKTVWANNAPAMNDEVYMGIERRADMYADKILPSLQAAIKKGSYQVYEHTKDGQPLNSDS
;
A
#
# COMPACT_ATOMS: atom_id res chain seq x y z
N MET A 1 -0.94 -14.85 -11.52
CA MET A 1 -0.44 -13.81 -10.64
C MET A 1 -1.40 -12.64 -10.65
N SER A 2 -1.80 -12.17 -9.48
CA SER A 2 -2.85 -11.18 -9.37
C SER A 2 -2.31 -9.84 -8.89
N MET A 3 -2.93 -8.78 -9.38
CA MET A 3 -2.73 -7.43 -8.88
C MET A 3 -4.08 -6.90 -8.42
N TYR A 4 -4.09 -6.30 -7.25
CA TYR A 4 -5.28 -5.71 -6.67
C TYR A 4 -5.18 -4.20 -6.73
N VAL A 5 -6.24 -3.55 -7.17
CA VAL A 5 -6.30 -2.09 -7.20
C VAL A 5 -7.34 -1.64 -6.20
N VAL A 6 -6.90 -0.89 -5.20
CA VAL A 6 -7.78 -0.44 -4.12
C VAL A 6 -7.82 1.08 -4.12
N ARG A 7 -8.98 1.63 -4.38
CA ARG A 7 -9.23 3.04 -4.16
C ARG A 7 -9.68 3.19 -2.72
N VAL A 8 -8.83 3.85 -1.93
CA VAL A 8 -9.05 3.93 -0.49
C VAL A 8 -9.83 5.19 -0.16
N PHE A 9 -10.99 5.01 0.42
CA PHE A 9 -11.82 6.10 0.94
C PHE A 9 -11.82 6.03 2.45
N ASP A 10 -11.77 7.18 3.10
CA ASP A 10 -11.79 7.22 4.56
C ASP A 10 -13.03 6.50 5.06
N LYS A 11 -12.82 5.53 5.97
CA LYS A 11 -13.91 4.69 6.46
C LYS A 11 -14.97 5.45 7.24
N ASP A 12 -14.65 6.63 7.75
CA ASP A 12 -15.56 7.45 8.55
C ASP A 12 -16.18 8.60 7.76
N THR A 13 -15.41 9.25 6.89
CA THR A 13 -15.85 10.45 6.17
C THR A 13 -16.16 10.20 4.70
N THR A 14 -15.74 9.07 4.14
CA THR A 14 -15.84 8.70 2.73
C THR A 14 -15.02 9.59 1.78
N ASN A 15 -14.12 10.42 2.32
CA ASN A 15 -13.19 11.19 1.50
C ASN A 15 -12.18 10.26 0.83
N PHE A 16 -11.82 10.57 -0.42
CA PHE A 16 -10.82 9.79 -1.14
C PHE A 16 -9.44 10.06 -0.55
N LEU A 17 -8.72 9.00 -0.18
CA LEU A 17 -7.40 9.10 0.43
C LEU A 17 -6.28 8.74 -0.52
N GLY A 18 -6.52 7.86 -1.48
CA GLY A 18 -5.49 7.45 -2.41
C GLY A 18 -5.82 6.16 -3.11
N ILE A 19 -4.89 5.74 -3.97
CA ILE A 19 -5.03 4.50 -4.71
C ILE A 19 -3.80 3.63 -4.46
N LEU A 20 -4.03 2.35 -4.21
CA LEU A 20 -2.97 1.38 -3.98
C LEU A 20 -3.03 0.29 -5.05
N PHE A 21 -1.85 -0.03 -5.58
CA PHE A 21 -1.65 -1.16 -6.48
C PHE A 21 -0.89 -2.21 -5.69
N ILE A 22 -1.53 -3.34 -5.43
CA ILE A 22 -1.02 -4.38 -4.54
C ILE A 22 -0.80 -5.64 -5.36
N HIS A 23 0.43 -6.10 -5.44
CA HIS A 23 0.79 -7.27 -6.21
C HIS A 23 0.92 -8.50 -5.30
N ASP A 24 0.58 -9.67 -5.82
CA ASP A 24 0.65 -10.92 -5.07
C ASP A 24 2.01 -11.23 -4.46
N ASP A 25 3.08 -10.76 -5.09
CA ASP A 25 4.43 -10.96 -4.57
C ASP A 25 4.79 -10.06 -3.41
N GLY A 26 3.86 -9.21 -2.99
CA GLY A 26 4.06 -8.31 -1.85
C GLY A 26 4.43 -6.88 -2.22
N TYR A 27 4.54 -6.58 -3.51
CA TYR A 27 4.88 -5.24 -3.97
C TYR A 27 3.67 -4.33 -3.88
N ILE A 28 3.88 -3.14 -3.31
CA ILE A 28 2.80 -2.16 -3.15
C ILE A 28 3.27 -0.81 -3.64
N MET A 29 2.47 -0.21 -4.53
CA MET A 29 2.65 1.15 -5.00
C MET A 29 1.45 1.96 -4.56
N SER A 30 1.70 3.11 -3.94
CA SER A 30 0.65 3.96 -3.39
C SER A 30 0.77 5.38 -3.91
N LYS A 31 -0.35 5.95 -4.28
CA LYS A 31 -0.43 7.37 -4.62
C LYS A 31 -1.48 7.99 -3.72
N THR A 32 -1.04 8.85 -2.79
CA THR A 32 -1.90 9.39 -1.72
C THR A 32 -1.65 10.87 -1.50
N GLU A 33 -2.51 11.48 -0.69
CA GLU A 33 -2.34 12.87 -0.27
C GLU A 33 -1.03 13.13 0.47
N TRP A 34 -0.49 12.11 1.14
CA TRP A 34 0.73 12.25 1.95
C TRP A 34 1.99 11.95 1.15
N GLY A 35 1.84 11.55 -0.09
CA GLY A 35 2.93 11.24 -0.99
C GLY A 35 2.75 9.90 -1.68
N ASP A 36 3.70 9.60 -2.54
CA ASP A 36 3.75 8.34 -3.26
C ASP A 36 4.72 7.42 -2.52
N PHE A 37 4.24 6.27 -2.07
CA PHE A 37 5.04 5.34 -1.30
C PHE A 37 5.04 3.98 -1.97
N ASN A 38 6.24 3.45 -2.21
CA ASN A 38 6.44 2.14 -2.82
C ASN A 38 7.24 1.27 -1.86
N PHE A 39 6.78 0.07 -1.60
CA PHE A 39 7.48 -0.84 -0.70
C PHE A 39 7.07 -2.27 -1.02
N CYS A 40 7.78 -3.23 -0.42
CA CYS A 40 7.53 -4.64 -0.67
C CYS A 40 7.64 -5.43 0.63
N PHE A 41 6.68 -6.32 0.84
CA PHE A 41 6.73 -7.29 1.92
C PHE A 41 7.15 -8.64 1.35
N SER A 42 8.25 -9.18 1.85
CA SER A 42 8.73 -10.48 1.40
C SER A 42 7.89 -11.61 2.00
N ALA A 43 7.47 -12.53 1.17
CA ALA A 43 6.77 -13.75 1.59
C ALA A 43 5.63 -13.51 2.59
N PRO A 44 4.62 -12.68 2.23
CA PRO A 44 3.51 -12.43 3.15
C PRO A 44 2.70 -13.71 3.38
N GLY A 45 2.62 -14.14 4.63
CA GLY A 45 1.92 -15.36 5.00
C GLY A 45 0.43 -15.28 4.72
N GLY A 46 -0.10 -16.30 4.03
CA GLY A 46 -1.51 -16.36 3.71
C GLY A 46 -1.97 -15.45 2.58
N GLY A 47 -1.02 -14.83 1.87
CA GLY A 47 -1.31 -13.91 0.79
C GLY A 47 -1.26 -12.46 1.23
N ILE A 48 -1.03 -11.57 0.26
CA ILE A 48 -0.79 -10.15 0.56
C ILE A 48 -2.01 -9.45 1.18
N LEU A 49 -3.21 -9.75 0.71
CA LEU A 49 -4.40 -9.08 1.25
C LEU A 49 -4.66 -9.49 2.70
N LYS A 50 -4.53 -10.77 3.00
CA LYS A 50 -4.69 -11.24 4.38
C LYS A 50 -3.62 -10.65 5.29
N PHE A 51 -2.39 -10.57 4.79
CA PHE A 51 -1.28 -9.98 5.52
C PHE A 51 -1.58 -8.52 5.86
N LEU A 52 -1.98 -7.72 4.87
CA LEU A 52 -2.30 -6.31 5.07
C LEU A 52 -3.49 -6.12 6.02
N ALA A 53 -4.44 -7.03 5.99
CA ALA A 53 -5.60 -6.95 6.87
C ALA A 53 -5.25 -7.16 8.35
N ASN A 54 -4.06 -7.70 8.64
CA ASN A 54 -3.69 -8.09 10.00
C ASN A 54 -2.49 -7.34 10.57
N ILE A 55 -1.82 -6.48 9.81
CA ILE A 55 -0.70 -5.68 10.35
C ILE A 55 -1.25 -4.44 11.05
N ASN A 56 -0.41 -3.83 11.89
CA ASN A 56 -0.80 -2.58 12.55
C ASN A 56 -0.09 -1.39 11.89
N THR A 57 -0.53 -0.19 12.28
CA THR A 57 -0.02 1.05 11.68
C THR A 57 1.46 1.26 11.97
N ASP A 58 1.94 0.88 13.15
CA ASP A 58 3.35 1.03 13.50
C ASP A 58 4.23 0.17 12.58
N TYR A 59 3.80 -1.04 12.29
CA TYR A 59 4.52 -1.96 11.42
C TYR A 59 4.63 -1.35 10.01
N LEU A 60 3.51 -0.86 9.49
CA LEU A 60 3.49 -0.24 8.16
C LEU A 60 4.36 1.01 8.11
N ALA A 61 4.24 1.88 9.11
CA ALA A 61 5.04 3.10 9.19
C ALA A 61 6.54 2.79 9.19
N LYS A 62 6.95 1.81 9.98
CA LYS A 62 8.35 1.38 10.02
C LYS A 62 8.83 0.87 8.68
N LYS A 63 8.00 0.09 8.00
CA LYS A 63 8.34 -0.46 6.68
C LYS A 63 8.58 0.68 5.67
N VAL A 64 7.68 1.64 5.64
CA VAL A 64 7.78 2.79 4.73
C VAL A 64 9.04 3.61 5.03
N LYS A 65 9.28 3.90 6.31
CA LYS A 65 10.45 4.68 6.73
C LYS A 65 11.75 4.00 6.38
N THR A 66 11.83 2.68 6.55
CA THR A 66 13.03 1.90 6.25
C THR A 66 13.39 1.99 4.77
N VAL A 67 12.38 1.87 3.91
CA VAL A 67 12.60 1.97 2.47
C VAL A 67 13.16 3.35 2.11
N TRP A 68 12.62 4.41 2.69
CA TRP A 68 13.11 5.76 2.44
C TRP A 68 14.53 5.95 2.95
N ALA A 69 14.82 5.51 4.17
CA ALA A 69 16.14 5.64 4.77
C ALA A 69 17.21 4.93 3.93
N ASN A 70 16.88 3.77 3.38
CA ASN A 70 17.82 3.00 2.58
C ASN A 70 18.06 3.61 1.20
N ASN A 71 17.08 4.31 0.65
CA ASN A 71 17.15 4.83 -0.71
C ASN A 71 17.53 6.30 -0.81
N ALA A 72 17.67 6.99 0.32
CA ALA A 72 18.01 8.41 0.31
C ALA A 72 18.97 8.77 1.45
N PRO A 73 20.17 8.16 1.48
CA PRO A 73 21.09 8.33 2.60
C PRO A 73 21.66 9.74 2.75
N ALA A 74 21.57 10.57 1.72
CA ALA A 74 22.14 11.92 1.72
C ALA A 74 21.13 13.01 2.11
N MET A 75 19.95 12.63 2.58
CA MET A 75 18.96 13.61 3.01
C MET A 75 19.40 14.31 4.28
N ASN A 76 19.14 15.63 4.35
CA ASN A 76 19.36 16.34 5.60
C ASN A 76 18.25 16.02 6.61
N ASP A 77 18.49 16.33 7.88
CA ASP A 77 17.59 15.97 8.96
C ASP A 77 16.19 16.56 8.79
N GLU A 78 16.10 17.79 8.29
CA GLU A 78 14.82 18.46 8.12
C GLU A 78 13.95 17.76 7.07
N VAL A 79 14.55 17.39 5.95
CA VAL A 79 13.86 16.65 4.90
C VAL A 79 13.45 15.28 5.40
N TYR A 80 14.35 14.59 6.11
CA TYR A 80 14.08 13.26 6.65
C TYR A 80 12.91 13.29 7.64
N MET A 81 12.88 14.26 8.53
CA MET A 81 11.78 14.40 9.49
C MET A 81 10.44 14.68 8.81
N GLY A 82 10.46 15.45 7.72
CA GLY A 82 9.27 15.68 6.93
C GLY A 82 8.73 14.39 6.31
N ILE A 83 9.62 13.55 5.85
CA ILE A 83 9.24 12.24 5.26
C ILE A 83 8.71 11.30 6.34
N GLU A 84 9.35 11.27 7.52
CA GLU A 84 8.88 10.47 8.63
C GLU A 84 7.46 10.83 9.02
N ARG A 85 7.18 12.12 9.11
CA ARG A 85 5.85 12.61 9.46
C ARG A 85 4.81 12.16 8.43
N ARG A 86 5.16 12.28 7.14
CA ARG A 86 4.24 11.86 6.08
C ARG A 86 4.04 10.34 6.08
N ALA A 87 5.08 9.57 6.39
CA ALA A 87 4.96 8.12 6.49
C ALA A 87 4.05 7.72 7.65
N ASP A 88 4.18 8.39 8.79
CA ASP A 88 3.30 8.14 9.93
C ASP A 88 1.84 8.47 9.59
N MET A 89 1.60 9.61 8.95
CA MET A 89 0.25 10.00 8.54
C MET A 89 -0.31 9.06 7.49
N TYR A 90 0.53 8.63 6.54
CA TYR A 90 0.14 7.64 5.55
C TYR A 90 -0.36 6.37 6.24
N ALA A 91 0.44 5.82 7.15
CA ALA A 91 0.08 4.57 7.83
C ALA A 91 -1.19 4.76 8.67
N ASP A 92 -1.28 5.84 9.43
CA ASP A 92 -2.42 6.09 10.31
C ASP A 92 -3.73 6.28 9.56
N LYS A 93 -3.67 6.91 8.39
CA LYS A 93 -4.88 7.22 7.61
C LYS A 93 -5.23 6.13 6.61
N ILE A 94 -4.22 5.59 5.93
CA ILE A 94 -4.45 4.63 4.87
C ILE A 94 -4.79 3.25 5.41
N LEU A 95 -4.02 2.75 6.40
CA LEU A 95 -4.16 1.35 6.79
C LEU A 95 -5.54 0.98 7.31
N PRO A 96 -6.16 1.72 8.25
CA PRO A 96 -7.48 1.34 8.73
C PRO A 96 -8.53 1.31 7.62
N SER A 97 -8.48 2.28 6.71
CA SER A 97 -9.43 2.35 5.61
C SER A 97 -9.15 1.30 4.54
N LEU A 98 -7.87 0.99 4.30
CA LEU A 98 -7.48 -0.11 3.43
C LEU A 98 -7.98 -1.44 3.99
N GLN A 99 -7.79 -1.68 5.28
CA GLN A 99 -8.25 -2.90 5.93
C GLN A 99 -9.78 -3.03 5.85
N ALA A 100 -10.49 -1.93 5.99
CA ALA A 100 -11.95 -1.92 5.82
C ALA A 100 -12.34 -2.28 4.39
N ALA A 101 -11.63 -1.73 3.40
CA ALA A 101 -11.90 -2.04 2.00
C ALA A 101 -11.61 -3.51 1.67
N ILE A 102 -10.50 -4.04 2.19
CA ILE A 102 -10.16 -5.46 2.00
C ILE A 102 -11.26 -6.35 2.59
N LYS A 103 -11.70 -6.04 3.79
CA LYS A 103 -12.72 -6.81 4.48
C LYS A 103 -14.04 -6.83 3.71
N LYS A 104 -14.39 -5.72 3.08
CA LYS A 104 -15.62 -5.61 2.28
C LYS A 104 -15.47 -6.17 0.87
N GLY A 105 -14.27 -6.48 0.44
CA GLY A 105 -14.01 -6.87 -0.95
C GLY A 105 -14.09 -5.71 -1.92
N SER A 106 -13.90 -4.49 -1.45
CA SER A 106 -13.98 -3.27 -2.27
C SER A 106 -12.68 -3.00 -2.99
N TYR A 107 -12.34 -3.85 -3.93
CA TYR A 107 -11.13 -3.70 -4.75
C TYR A 107 -11.33 -4.43 -6.07
N GLN A 108 -10.51 -4.07 -7.06
CA GLN A 108 -10.50 -4.73 -8.36
C GLN A 108 -9.35 -5.71 -8.41
N VAL A 109 -9.57 -6.84 -9.08
CA VAL A 109 -8.55 -7.88 -9.23
C VAL A 109 -8.21 -7.99 -10.71
N TYR A 110 -6.91 -7.92 -11.00
CA TYR A 110 -6.39 -8.11 -12.35
C TYR A 110 -5.46 -9.30 -12.34
N GLU A 111 -5.70 -10.25 -13.22
CA GLU A 111 -4.87 -11.42 -13.35
C GLU A 111 -4.07 -11.38 -14.64
N HIS A 112 -2.86 -11.90 -14.59
CA HIS A 112 -1.96 -11.89 -15.73
C HIS A 112 -1.50 -13.31 -16.05
N THR A 113 -1.32 -13.58 -17.33
CA THR A 113 -0.68 -14.81 -17.79
C THR A 113 0.81 -14.73 -17.54
N LYS A 114 1.53 -15.82 -17.83
CA LYS A 114 2.99 -15.84 -17.75
C LYS A 114 3.65 -14.78 -18.63
N ASP A 115 2.97 -14.38 -19.71
CA ASP A 115 3.48 -13.39 -20.65
C ASP A 115 3.12 -11.97 -20.26
N GLY A 116 2.49 -11.78 -19.11
CA GLY A 116 2.08 -10.46 -18.65
C GLY A 116 0.78 -9.98 -19.27
N GLN A 117 0.11 -10.79 -20.06
CA GLN A 117 -1.18 -10.43 -20.64
C GLN A 117 -2.30 -10.65 -19.63
N PRO A 118 -3.32 -9.78 -19.60
CA PRO A 118 -4.46 -9.98 -18.71
C PRO A 118 -5.15 -11.31 -19.06
N LEU A 119 -5.44 -12.11 -18.06
CA LEU A 119 -6.18 -13.36 -18.27
C LEU A 119 -7.62 -13.11 -18.67
N ASN A 120 -8.19 -12.05 -18.14
CA ASN A 120 -9.55 -11.73 -18.38
C ASN A 120 -9.66 -10.36 -18.93
N SER A 121 -10.01 -10.31 -20.11
CA SER A 121 -10.30 -9.03 -20.69
C SER A 121 -11.68 -8.57 -20.41
N ASP A 122 -12.37 -9.09 -19.87
CA ASP A 122 -13.58 -8.79 -19.64
C ASP A 122 -14.30 -8.34 -20.11
N SER A 123 -13.76 -8.74 -20.18
CA SER A 123 -14.11 -8.43 -20.63
C SER A 123 -14.81 -8.05 -20.88
#